data_85a0ea6f4d243128f78ba13d2ae63725
#
_entry.id   85a0ea6f4d243128f78ba13d2ae63725
#
_cell.length_a   1.000
_cell.length_b   1.000
_cell.length_c   1.000
_cell.angle_alpha   90.00
_cell.angle_beta   90.00
_cell.angle_gamma   90.00
#
_symmetry.space_group_name_H-M   'P 1'
#
loop_
_entity.id
_entity.type
_entity.pdbx_description
1 polymer ?
#
loop_
_entity_poly.entity_id
_entity_poly.type
_entity_poly.pdbx_seq_one_letter_code
_entity_poly.pdbx_strand_id
1 'polypeptide(L)'
;LVGSEMCIRDRNNCNILLPVDIITANKLEKNIKTNTSNYDECPSNQMILDVGQKSIELFKQAINSSKTILWNGPLGAFEIKPFDNSTNLLAKFTGQNTLLEKCISVAGGGDTVSALNSVKVTQQFSYVSSAGGAFLEWLEGKKLPGIEAIKSSKRII
;
A
#
# COMPACT_ATOMS: atom_id res chain seq x y z
N LEU A 1 2.50 6.70 16.14
CA LEU A 1 1.90 7.93 15.65
C LEU A 1 2.21 9.06 16.60
N VAL A 2 2.72 10.16 16.10
CA VAL A 2 3.00 11.36 16.89
C VAL A 2 1.72 12.21 16.97
N GLY A 3 1.65 13.13 17.95
CA GLY A 3 0.42 13.85 18.25
C GLY A 3 -0.23 14.60 17.09
N SER A 4 0.54 15.07 16.10
CA SER A 4 -0.01 15.78 14.91
C SER A 4 -0.85 14.87 14.02
N GLU A 5 -0.42 13.64 13.76
CA GLU A 5 -1.14 12.68 12.94
C GLU A 5 -2.43 12.21 13.61
N MET A 6 -2.40 12.04 14.92
CA MET A 6 -3.60 11.72 15.71
C MET A 6 -4.62 12.87 15.65
N CYS A 7 -4.18 14.11 15.75
CA CYS A 7 -5.06 15.28 15.63
C CYS A 7 -5.66 15.41 14.23
N ILE A 8 -4.89 15.09 13.16
CA ILE A 8 -5.38 15.09 11.77
C ILE A 8 -6.42 13.99 11.60
N ARG A 9 -6.16 12.78 12.10
CA ARG A 9 -7.10 11.67 12.11
C ARG A 9 -8.43 12.05 12.76
N ASP A 10 -8.39 12.59 13.98
CA ASP A 10 -9.58 12.89 14.75
C ASP A 10 -10.42 14.00 14.08
N ARG A 11 -9.76 15.03 13.54
CA ARG A 11 -10.45 16.12 12.81
C ARG A 11 -11.13 15.65 11.53
N ASN A 12 -10.60 14.64 10.85
CA ASN A 12 -11.11 14.16 9.58
C ASN A 12 -11.92 12.86 9.72
N ASN A 13 -12.20 12.40 10.94
CA ASN A 13 -12.89 11.14 11.21
C ASN A 13 -12.26 9.95 10.43
N CYS A 14 -10.92 9.90 10.43
CA CYS A 14 -10.15 8.93 9.68
C CYS A 14 -9.59 7.85 10.61
N ASN A 15 -9.81 6.59 10.31
CA ASN A 15 -9.22 5.47 11.03
C ASN A 15 -7.83 5.15 10.46
N ILE A 16 -6.81 5.16 11.33
CA ILE A 16 -5.46 4.72 10.98
C ILE A 16 -5.27 3.30 11.52
N LEU A 17 -5.15 2.34 10.62
CA LEU A 17 -4.87 0.95 10.96
C LEU A 17 -3.36 0.72 10.97
N LEU A 18 -2.84 0.26 12.10
CA LEU A 18 -1.45 -0.12 12.27
C LEU A 18 -1.30 -1.64 12.33
N PRO A 19 -0.15 -2.18 11.93
CA PRO A 19 0.14 -3.59 12.13
C PRO A 19 0.05 -3.99 13.60
N VAL A 20 -0.49 -5.16 13.88
CA VAL A 20 -0.58 -5.75 15.24
C VAL A 20 0.46 -6.83 15.45
N ASP A 21 1.03 -7.37 14.39
CA ASP A 21 2.14 -8.31 14.40
C ASP A 21 3.11 -8.02 13.25
N ILE A 22 4.36 -8.43 13.44
CA ILE A 22 5.48 -8.12 12.57
C ILE A 22 6.29 -9.37 12.23
N ILE A 23 6.91 -9.34 11.06
CA ILE A 23 7.91 -10.32 10.64
C ILE A 23 9.28 -9.68 10.75
N THR A 24 10.16 -10.30 11.51
CA THR A 24 11.49 -9.79 11.78
C THR A 24 12.57 -10.77 11.36
N ALA A 25 13.74 -10.24 11.01
CA ALA A 25 14.98 -11.00 10.82
C ALA A 25 16.19 -10.13 11.19
N ASN A 26 17.34 -10.76 11.42
CA ASN A 26 18.58 -10.05 11.74
C ASN A 26 19.27 -9.43 10.52
N LYS A 27 18.87 -9.82 9.30
CA LYS A 27 19.39 -9.31 8.03
C LYS A 27 18.31 -9.34 6.96
N LEU A 28 18.45 -8.51 5.95
CA LEU A 28 17.61 -8.50 4.75
C LEU A 28 18.23 -9.42 3.69
N GLU A 29 17.95 -10.71 3.78
CA GLU A 29 18.48 -11.74 2.87
C GLU A 29 17.39 -12.72 2.44
N LYS A 30 17.55 -13.31 1.24
CA LYS A 30 16.62 -14.32 0.72
C LYS A 30 16.65 -15.59 1.60
N ASN A 31 15.44 -16.12 1.85
CA ASN A 31 15.24 -17.39 2.57
C ASN A 31 15.83 -17.42 3.97
N ILE A 32 16.07 -16.27 4.59
CA ILE A 32 16.50 -16.17 5.97
C ILE A 32 15.42 -16.67 6.92
N LYS A 33 15.84 -17.18 8.08
CA LYS A 33 14.91 -17.53 9.16
C LYS A 33 14.27 -16.24 9.71
N THR A 34 12.96 -16.23 9.74
CA THR A 34 12.16 -15.11 10.27
C THR A 34 11.54 -15.45 11.60
N ASN A 35 11.26 -14.43 12.39
CA ASN A 35 10.46 -14.53 13.60
C ASN A 35 9.18 -13.70 13.42
N THR A 36 8.11 -14.14 14.08
CA THR A 36 6.86 -13.39 14.17
C THR A 36 6.63 -13.01 15.62
N SER A 37 6.37 -11.74 15.88
CA SER A 37 6.06 -11.23 17.21
C SER A 37 4.97 -10.16 17.15
N ASN A 38 4.48 -9.71 18.28
CA ASN A 38 3.62 -8.53 18.34
C ASN A 38 4.44 -7.29 17.91
N TYR A 39 3.75 -6.24 17.46
CA TYR A 39 4.40 -5.04 16.92
C TYR A 39 5.32 -4.32 17.93
N ASP A 40 5.08 -4.47 19.23
CA ASP A 40 5.83 -3.86 20.34
C ASP A 40 6.96 -4.77 20.90
N GLU A 41 7.10 -5.98 20.37
CA GLU A 41 8.07 -6.98 20.82
C GLU A 41 9.21 -7.22 19.82
N CYS A 42 9.63 -6.17 19.09
CA CYS A 42 10.75 -6.30 18.15
C CYS A 42 12.07 -6.41 18.90
N PRO A 43 12.85 -7.52 18.72
CA PRO A 43 14.17 -7.63 19.32
C PRO A 43 15.13 -6.55 18.79
N SER A 44 15.94 -5.98 19.69
CA SER A 44 16.85 -4.85 19.37
C SER A 44 17.90 -5.16 18.28
N ASN A 45 18.18 -6.45 18.03
CA ASN A 45 19.11 -6.93 17.02
C ASN A 45 18.42 -7.41 15.73
N GLN A 46 17.14 -7.12 15.56
CA GLN A 46 16.38 -7.50 14.37
C GLN A 46 15.76 -6.29 13.70
N MET A 47 15.46 -6.44 12.43
CA MET A 47 14.75 -5.46 11.60
C MET A 47 13.32 -5.95 11.35
N ILE A 48 12.37 -5.04 11.36
CA ILE A 48 11.00 -5.29 10.90
C ILE A 48 11.02 -5.26 9.38
N LEU A 49 10.69 -6.38 8.74
CA LEU A 49 10.82 -6.56 7.29
C LEU A 49 9.49 -6.86 6.58
N ASP A 50 8.46 -7.27 7.32
CA ASP A 50 7.11 -7.44 6.80
C ASP A 50 6.11 -7.41 7.97
N VAL A 51 4.81 -7.46 7.67
CA VAL A 51 3.76 -7.61 8.67
C VAL A 51 3.32 -9.06 8.80
N GLY A 52 2.82 -9.44 9.98
CA GLY A 52 2.38 -10.79 10.25
C GLY A 52 0.95 -11.10 9.76
N GLN A 53 0.53 -12.34 9.99
CA GLN A 53 -0.76 -12.83 9.49
C GLN A 53 -1.98 -12.15 10.14
N LYS A 54 -1.88 -11.76 11.41
CA LYS A 54 -2.97 -11.05 12.10
C LYS A 54 -3.18 -9.66 11.48
N SER A 55 -2.11 -8.97 11.14
CA SER A 55 -2.15 -7.68 10.44
C SER A 55 -2.75 -7.83 9.03
N ILE A 56 -2.38 -8.88 8.29
CA ILE A 56 -2.94 -9.17 6.97
C ILE A 56 -4.47 -9.36 7.08
N GLU A 57 -4.96 -10.10 8.05
CA GLU A 57 -6.40 -10.30 8.23
C GLU A 57 -7.13 -9.01 8.62
N LEU A 58 -6.52 -8.19 9.48
CA LEU A 58 -7.03 -6.86 9.82
C LEU A 58 -7.17 -5.98 8.56
N PHE A 59 -6.15 -5.94 7.72
CA PHE A 59 -6.16 -5.17 6.49
C PHE A 59 -7.15 -5.71 5.45
N LYS A 60 -7.31 -7.03 5.34
CA LYS A 60 -8.37 -7.63 4.50
C LYS A 60 -9.77 -7.22 4.93
N GLN A 61 -10.02 -7.13 6.25
CA GLN A 61 -11.31 -6.65 6.76
C GLN A 61 -11.56 -5.20 6.33
N ALA A 62 -10.54 -4.33 6.44
CA ALA A 62 -10.64 -2.95 5.98
C ALA A 62 -10.88 -2.86 4.46
N ILE A 63 -10.17 -3.65 3.66
CA ILE A 63 -10.36 -3.74 2.21
C ILE A 63 -11.80 -4.17 1.89
N ASN A 64 -12.33 -5.19 2.56
CA ASN A 64 -13.69 -5.68 2.35
C ASN A 64 -14.79 -4.64 2.67
N SER A 65 -14.54 -3.77 3.64
CA SER A 65 -15.49 -2.71 4.01
C SER A 65 -15.36 -1.44 3.14
N SER A 66 -14.31 -1.35 2.33
CA SER A 66 -14.00 -0.17 1.51
C SER A 66 -14.68 -0.24 0.15
N LYS A 67 -15.27 0.89 -0.30
CA LYS A 67 -15.81 1.03 -1.66
C LYS A 67 -14.77 1.50 -2.67
N THR A 68 -13.78 2.24 -2.20
CA THR A 68 -12.66 2.70 -3.02
C THR A 68 -11.36 2.46 -2.27
N ILE A 69 -10.39 1.89 -2.94
CA ILE A 69 -9.07 1.59 -2.42
C ILE A 69 -8.05 2.35 -3.25
N LEU A 70 -7.22 3.15 -2.57
CA LEU A 70 -6.03 3.74 -3.15
C LEU A 70 -4.80 3.03 -2.57
N TRP A 71 -4.07 2.33 -3.43
CA TRP A 71 -2.85 1.65 -3.04
C TRP A 71 -1.62 2.44 -3.46
N ASN A 72 -0.85 2.90 -2.50
CA ASN A 72 0.38 3.64 -2.75
C ASN A 72 1.52 3.09 -1.88
N GLY A 73 2.34 2.28 -2.47
CA GLY A 73 3.47 1.61 -1.84
C GLY A 73 3.16 0.18 -1.38
N PRO A 74 4.13 -0.74 -1.51
CA PRO A 74 4.06 -2.09 -0.97
C PRO A 74 4.21 -2.08 0.56
N LEU A 75 3.82 -3.17 1.18
CA LEU A 75 4.16 -3.50 2.56
C LEU A 75 5.48 -4.29 2.57
N GLY A 76 6.22 -4.20 3.64
CA GLY A 76 7.44 -4.96 3.84
C GLY A 76 8.52 -4.74 2.77
N ALA A 77 9.57 -5.54 2.85
CA ALA A 77 10.66 -5.57 1.86
C ALA A 77 10.30 -6.49 0.67
N PHE A 78 9.27 -6.11 -0.08
CA PHE A 78 8.57 -6.91 -1.08
C PHE A 78 9.46 -7.48 -2.20
N GLU A 79 10.65 -6.94 -2.41
CA GLU A 79 11.60 -7.42 -3.42
C GLU A 79 12.34 -8.69 -2.99
N ILE A 80 12.34 -9.01 -1.70
CA ILE A 80 13.14 -10.08 -1.11
C ILE A 80 12.24 -11.07 -0.35
N LYS A 81 12.20 -12.32 -0.84
CA LYS A 81 11.48 -13.39 -0.12
C LYS A 81 12.21 -13.75 1.18
N PRO A 82 11.42 -13.96 2.28
CA PRO A 82 9.97 -14.15 2.33
C PRO A 82 9.16 -12.86 2.67
N PHE A 83 9.76 -11.68 2.60
CA PHE A 83 9.17 -10.41 3.04
C PHE A 83 8.20 -9.77 2.02
N ASP A 84 7.92 -10.47 0.92
CA ASP A 84 6.92 -10.12 -0.10
C ASP A 84 5.53 -10.65 0.22
N ASN A 85 5.37 -11.43 1.29
CA ASN A 85 4.18 -12.22 1.54
C ASN A 85 2.93 -11.36 1.76
N SER A 86 3.00 -10.36 2.64
CA SER A 86 1.85 -9.50 2.95
C SER A 86 1.40 -8.71 1.73
N THR A 87 2.34 -8.10 1.02
CA THR A 87 2.08 -7.36 -0.23
C THR A 87 1.40 -8.25 -1.25
N ASN A 88 1.92 -9.47 -1.47
CA ASN A 88 1.39 -10.41 -2.44
C ASN A 88 -0.04 -10.87 -2.09
N LEU A 89 -0.29 -11.18 -0.82
CA LEU A 89 -1.60 -11.63 -0.36
C LEU A 89 -2.66 -10.52 -0.47
N LEU A 90 -2.32 -9.31 -0.04
CA LEU A 90 -3.26 -8.19 -0.10
C LEU A 90 -3.47 -7.70 -1.53
N ALA A 91 -2.45 -7.74 -2.40
CA ALA A 91 -2.60 -7.43 -3.81
C ALA A 91 -3.59 -8.38 -4.51
N LYS A 92 -3.43 -9.68 -4.31
CA LYS A 92 -4.36 -10.69 -4.83
C LYS A 92 -5.77 -10.51 -4.28
N PHE A 93 -5.89 -10.26 -2.99
CA PHE A 93 -7.18 -10.06 -2.34
C PHE A 93 -7.91 -8.82 -2.86
N THR A 94 -7.19 -7.70 -3.02
CA THR A 94 -7.73 -6.45 -3.59
C THR A 94 -8.15 -6.66 -5.04
N GLY A 95 -7.30 -7.28 -5.86
CA GLY A 95 -7.62 -7.60 -7.25
C GLY A 95 -8.88 -8.46 -7.39
N GLN A 96 -9.02 -9.50 -6.57
CA GLN A 96 -10.22 -10.34 -6.54
C GLN A 96 -11.48 -9.55 -6.16
N ASN A 97 -11.42 -8.68 -5.14
CA ASN A 97 -12.56 -7.84 -4.77
C ASN A 97 -12.93 -6.87 -5.88
N THR A 98 -11.97 -6.37 -6.64
CA THR A 98 -12.20 -5.49 -7.78
C THR A 98 -12.89 -6.24 -8.93
N LEU A 99 -12.42 -7.44 -9.27
CA LEU A 99 -13.05 -8.29 -10.29
C LEU A 99 -14.50 -8.69 -9.92
N LEU A 100 -14.78 -8.82 -8.63
CA LEU A 100 -16.13 -9.09 -8.11
C LEU A 100 -16.98 -7.81 -7.95
N GLU A 101 -16.51 -6.67 -8.48
CA GLU A 101 -17.18 -5.36 -8.43
C GLU A 101 -17.52 -4.88 -7.01
N LYS A 102 -16.83 -5.38 -6.00
CA LYS A 102 -17.05 -4.98 -4.60
C LYS A 102 -16.43 -3.63 -4.27
N CYS A 103 -15.34 -3.27 -4.99
CA CYS A 103 -14.64 -2.01 -4.80
C CYS A 103 -14.02 -1.50 -6.11
N ILE A 104 -13.72 -0.22 -6.14
CA ILE A 104 -12.85 0.41 -7.13
C ILE A 104 -11.45 0.44 -6.53
N SER A 105 -10.46 -0.09 -7.25
CA SER A 105 -9.06 -0.08 -6.82
C SER A 105 -8.19 0.73 -7.76
N VAL A 106 -7.44 1.65 -7.18
CA VAL A 106 -6.47 2.50 -7.86
C VAL A 106 -5.10 2.26 -7.25
N ALA A 107 -4.10 1.99 -8.06
CA ALA A 107 -2.73 1.80 -7.61
C ALA A 107 -1.79 2.82 -8.25
N GLY A 108 -0.87 3.37 -7.48
CA GLY A 108 0.10 4.36 -7.94
C GLY A 108 1.50 4.12 -7.41
N GLY A 109 2.49 4.52 -8.21
CA GLY A 109 3.91 4.41 -7.89
C GLY A 109 4.63 3.21 -8.49
N GLY A 110 5.90 3.41 -8.85
CA GLY A 110 6.71 2.40 -9.53
C GLY A 110 6.84 1.09 -8.74
N ASP A 111 7.12 1.18 -7.44
CA ASP A 111 7.25 0.01 -6.55
C ASP A 111 5.92 -0.74 -6.40
N THR A 112 4.82 0.01 -6.31
CA THR A 112 3.48 -0.58 -6.30
C THR A 112 3.21 -1.37 -7.57
N VAL A 113 3.46 -0.76 -8.73
CA VAL A 113 3.29 -1.42 -10.04
C VAL A 113 4.18 -2.66 -10.15
N SER A 114 5.44 -2.57 -9.70
CA SER A 114 6.36 -3.70 -9.66
C SER A 114 5.82 -4.85 -8.78
N ALA A 115 5.31 -4.53 -7.60
CA ALA A 115 4.71 -5.51 -6.70
C ALA A 115 3.48 -6.20 -7.33
N LEU A 116 2.56 -5.44 -7.94
CA LEU A 116 1.38 -5.98 -8.61
C LEU A 116 1.74 -6.88 -9.80
N ASN A 117 2.74 -6.48 -10.58
CA ASN A 117 3.25 -7.26 -11.71
C ASN A 117 3.87 -8.58 -11.25
N SER A 118 4.59 -8.60 -10.14
CA SER A 118 5.24 -9.82 -9.62
C SER A 118 4.24 -10.95 -9.32
N VAL A 119 3.02 -10.60 -8.92
CA VAL A 119 1.93 -11.54 -8.64
C VAL A 119 0.86 -11.58 -9.73
N LYS A 120 1.08 -10.89 -10.86
CA LYS A 120 0.24 -10.90 -12.08
C LYS A 120 -1.20 -10.44 -11.83
N VAL A 121 -1.40 -9.45 -10.95
CA VAL A 121 -2.74 -8.92 -10.63
C VAL A 121 -2.99 -7.51 -11.14
N THR A 122 -2.03 -6.91 -11.85
CA THR A 122 -2.12 -5.53 -12.35
C THR A 122 -3.40 -5.28 -13.16
N GLN A 123 -3.80 -6.24 -14.01
CA GLN A 123 -5.01 -6.16 -14.82
C GLN A 123 -6.32 -6.35 -14.04
N GLN A 124 -6.24 -6.73 -12.77
CA GLN A 124 -7.40 -6.89 -11.90
C GLN A 124 -7.78 -5.60 -11.18
N PHE A 125 -6.88 -4.60 -11.19
CA PHE A 125 -7.14 -3.28 -10.60
C PHE A 125 -7.91 -2.41 -11.58
N SER A 126 -8.79 -1.55 -11.06
CA SER A 126 -9.57 -0.62 -11.90
C SER A 126 -8.69 0.38 -12.63
N TYR A 127 -7.62 0.84 -12.01
CA TYR A 127 -6.65 1.75 -12.60
C TYR A 127 -5.27 1.59 -11.96
N VAL A 128 -4.22 1.56 -12.77
CA VAL A 128 -2.84 1.48 -12.31
C VAL A 128 -1.99 2.53 -13.01
N SER A 129 -1.30 3.36 -12.24
CA SER A 129 -0.43 4.43 -12.72
C SER A 129 0.99 4.27 -12.21
N SER A 130 1.98 4.49 -13.07
CA SER A 130 3.37 4.60 -12.65
C SER A 130 3.69 5.95 -11.96
N ALA A 131 2.80 6.94 -12.09
CA ALA A 131 2.97 8.27 -11.52
C ALA A 131 2.40 8.35 -10.09
N GLY A 132 3.13 7.84 -9.09
CA GLY A 132 2.70 7.85 -7.69
C GLY A 132 2.68 9.25 -7.06
N GLY A 133 3.80 9.95 -7.07
CA GLY A 133 3.96 11.24 -6.41
C GLY A 133 3.04 12.33 -6.96
N ALA A 134 3.01 12.52 -8.27
CA ALA A 134 2.13 13.49 -8.91
C ALA A 134 0.64 13.21 -8.67
N PHE A 135 0.26 11.93 -8.59
CA PHE A 135 -1.12 11.55 -8.28
C PHE A 135 -1.50 11.94 -6.84
N LEU A 136 -0.62 11.72 -5.87
CA LEU A 136 -0.86 12.14 -4.48
C LEU A 136 -0.91 13.66 -4.34
N GLU A 137 -0.01 14.39 -4.98
CA GLU A 137 -0.04 15.85 -5.00
C GLU A 137 -1.34 16.40 -5.61
N TRP A 138 -1.86 15.75 -6.65
CA TRP A 138 -3.14 16.13 -7.23
C TRP A 138 -4.31 15.86 -6.25
N LEU A 139 -4.30 14.74 -5.54
CA LEU A 139 -5.30 14.45 -4.51
C LEU A 139 -5.25 15.43 -3.33
N GLU A 140 -4.07 15.95 -3.00
CA GLU A 140 -3.88 17.03 -2.02
C GLU A 140 -4.40 18.39 -2.52
N GLY A 141 -4.87 18.48 -3.77
CA GLY A 141 -5.36 19.71 -4.39
C GLY A 141 -4.25 20.62 -4.95
N LYS A 142 -3.01 20.13 -5.05
CA LYS A 142 -1.90 20.87 -5.64
C LYS A 142 -2.08 21.00 -7.16
N LYS A 143 -1.74 22.17 -7.70
CA LYS A 143 -1.71 22.37 -9.15
C LYS A 143 -0.46 21.73 -9.73
N LEU A 144 -0.66 20.80 -10.66
CA LEU A 144 0.44 20.13 -11.35
C LEU A 144 0.79 20.90 -12.64
N PRO A 145 2.03 21.40 -12.80
CA PRO A 145 2.40 22.24 -13.96
C PRO A 145 2.09 21.58 -15.31
N GLY A 146 2.36 20.28 -15.46
CA GLY A 146 2.06 19.54 -16.67
C GLY A 146 0.56 19.46 -17.00
N ILE A 147 -0.29 19.23 -15.98
CA ILE A 147 -1.74 19.21 -16.15
C ILE A 147 -2.27 20.61 -16.50
N GLU A 148 -1.76 21.65 -15.83
CA GLU A 148 -2.17 23.03 -16.12
C GLU A 148 -1.74 23.46 -17.53
N ALA A 149 -0.55 23.05 -18.00
CA ALA A 149 -0.12 23.28 -19.36
C ALA A 149 -1.05 22.61 -20.40
N ILE A 150 -1.47 21.36 -20.16
CA ILE A 150 -2.43 20.65 -21.03
C ILE A 150 -3.79 21.35 -21.02
N LYS A 151 -4.29 21.77 -19.85
CA LYS A 151 -5.57 22.51 -19.74
C LYS A 151 -5.51 23.85 -20.46
N SER A 152 -4.37 24.55 -20.38
CA SER A 152 -4.18 25.86 -21.04
C SER A 152 -3.97 25.73 -22.54
N SER A 153 -3.45 24.61 -23.03
CA SER A 153 -3.21 24.34 -24.46
C SER A 153 -4.47 24.00 -25.27
N LYS A 154 -5.68 24.13 -24.73
CA LYS A 154 -6.96 23.93 -25.43
C LYS A 154 -7.20 24.92 -26.59
N ARG A 155 -6.16 25.33 -27.31
CA ARG A 155 -6.23 26.20 -28.49
C ARG A 155 -5.56 25.66 -29.74
N ILE A 156 -5.40 24.35 -29.85
CA ILE A 156 -4.95 23.75 -31.10
C ILE A 156 -5.78 22.49 -31.36
N ILE A 157 -7.01 22.66 -31.72
CA ILE A 157 -7.78 21.85 -32.68
C ILE A 157 -8.81 22.78 -33.33
#